data_6ba9c61015ba1077e31021b9e7c2c0c6
#
_entry.id   6ba9c61015ba1077e31021b9e7c2c0c6
#
_cell.length_a   1.000
_cell.length_b   1.000
_cell.length_c   1.000
_cell.angle_alpha   90.00
_cell.angle_beta   90.00
_cell.angle_gamma   90.00
#
_symmetry.space_group_name_H-M   'P 1'
#
loop_
_entity.id
_entity.type
_entity.pdbx_description
1 polymer ?
#
loop_
_entity_poly.entity_id
_entity_poly.type
_entity_poly.pdbx_seq_one_letter_code
_entity_poly.pdbx_strand_id
1 'polypeptide(L)'
;ISLDEINKLEVKAQETLESIYKDLSTWEKTQVARHPDRPHFLDYSKGLTSNFIPLSGDRSFGEDSAIIGGIAKIDGASVMLIGHEKGFNTETRLKHNFGMAHPEGYRKSIRLMKLAERFGLPVITFIDTPGAYPGVGAEERGQSEAIARSTDCTLSLGVPVISIIIGEGGSGGAIALAAANKVLMLEHSIYTVASPEASASILWRSSEKAELAATAMKITSKDLQRLGIIDEIIEEPIGGAHRERPQIIMQTKLAIMKSLDDPVSYTHLRAHETQ
;
A
#
# COMPACT_ATOMS: atom_id res chain seq x y z
N ILE A 1 -22.33 -12.84 -35.73
CA ILE A 1 -20.89 -12.60 -35.61
C ILE A 1 -20.22 -13.97 -35.67
N SER A 2 -19.30 -14.17 -36.63
CA SER A 2 -18.57 -15.42 -36.73
C SER A 2 -17.51 -15.57 -35.64
N LEU A 3 -17.10 -16.80 -35.29
CA LEU A 3 -16.00 -17.06 -34.38
C LEU A 3 -14.69 -16.35 -34.79
N ASP A 4 -14.44 -16.28 -36.10
CA ASP A 4 -13.27 -15.59 -36.66
C ASP A 4 -13.32 -14.06 -36.45
N GLU A 5 -14.50 -13.46 -36.49
CA GLU A 5 -14.66 -12.02 -36.18
C GLU A 5 -14.45 -11.74 -34.72
N ILE A 6 -14.94 -12.61 -33.82
CA ILE A 6 -14.71 -12.49 -32.36
C ILE A 6 -13.21 -12.59 -32.10
N ASN A 7 -12.54 -13.62 -32.61
CA ASN A 7 -11.09 -13.78 -32.38
C ASN A 7 -10.28 -12.58 -32.89
N LYS A 8 -10.63 -12.01 -34.06
CA LYS A 8 -9.96 -10.81 -34.59
C LYS A 8 -10.18 -9.60 -33.70
N LEU A 9 -11.37 -9.44 -33.14
CA LEU A 9 -11.66 -8.34 -32.19
C LEU A 9 -10.91 -8.51 -30.86
N GLU A 10 -10.81 -9.73 -30.34
CA GLU A 10 -10.04 -10.04 -29.12
C GLU A 10 -8.56 -9.74 -29.30
N VAL A 11 -7.95 -10.20 -30.42
CA VAL A 11 -6.55 -9.90 -30.75
C VAL A 11 -6.32 -8.40 -30.84
N LYS A 12 -7.17 -7.68 -31.57
CA LYS A 12 -7.05 -6.22 -31.71
C LYS A 12 -7.24 -5.50 -30.38
N ALA A 13 -8.14 -5.96 -29.52
CA ALA A 13 -8.34 -5.41 -28.19
C ALA A 13 -7.09 -5.60 -27.32
N GLN A 14 -6.49 -6.80 -27.38
CA GLN A 14 -5.26 -7.10 -26.64
C GLN A 14 -4.07 -6.26 -27.13
N GLU A 15 -3.85 -6.16 -28.44
CA GLU A 15 -2.79 -5.31 -29.03
C GLU A 15 -2.98 -3.84 -28.66
N THR A 16 -4.22 -3.36 -28.68
CA THR A 16 -4.53 -1.98 -28.28
C THR A 16 -4.23 -1.75 -26.80
N LEU A 17 -4.61 -2.70 -25.94
CA LEU A 17 -4.34 -2.63 -24.51
C LEU A 17 -2.83 -2.60 -24.22
N GLU A 18 -2.07 -3.48 -24.88
CA GLU A 18 -0.61 -3.52 -24.76
C GLU A 18 0.03 -2.20 -25.20
N SER A 19 -0.43 -1.64 -26.31
CA SER A 19 0.05 -0.36 -26.83
C SER A 19 -0.21 0.79 -25.83
N ILE A 20 -1.39 0.83 -25.20
CA ILE A 20 -1.75 1.86 -24.24
C ILE A 20 -0.91 1.71 -22.96
N TYR A 21 -0.83 0.50 -22.41
CA TYR A 21 -0.15 0.27 -21.11
C TYR A 21 1.37 0.33 -21.19
N LYS A 22 1.94 0.25 -22.40
CA LYS A 22 3.39 0.38 -22.61
C LYS A 22 3.95 1.75 -22.20
N ASP A 23 3.16 2.80 -22.37
CA ASP A 23 3.63 4.20 -22.24
C ASP A 23 2.65 5.09 -21.47
N LEU A 24 2.10 4.56 -20.35
CA LEU A 24 1.24 5.37 -19.49
C LEU A 24 1.99 6.57 -18.90
N SER A 25 1.42 7.76 -19.06
CA SER A 25 1.86 8.98 -18.37
C SER A 25 1.74 8.85 -16.85
N THR A 26 2.39 9.72 -16.10
CA THR A 26 2.27 9.77 -14.64
C THR A 26 0.82 9.94 -14.19
N TRP A 27 0.05 10.75 -14.93
CA TRP A 27 -1.36 10.98 -14.63
C TRP A 27 -2.22 9.74 -14.88
N GLU A 28 -2.02 9.07 -16.00
CA GLU A 28 -2.73 7.81 -16.31
C GLU A 28 -2.39 6.72 -15.28
N LYS A 29 -1.13 6.60 -14.86
CA LYS A 29 -0.75 5.70 -13.74
C LYS A 29 -1.46 6.07 -12.44
N THR A 30 -1.62 7.37 -12.16
CA THR A 30 -2.39 7.83 -11.00
C THR A 30 -3.86 7.37 -11.09
N GLN A 31 -4.46 7.42 -12.26
CA GLN A 31 -5.82 6.92 -12.48
C GLN A 31 -5.89 5.39 -12.32
N VAL A 32 -4.92 4.65 -12.85
CA VAL A 32 -4.82 3.20 -12.66
C VAL A 32 -4.63 2.84 -11.19
N ALA A 33 -3.79 3.57 -10.44
CA ALA A 33 -3.61 3.37 -9.00
C ALA A 33 -4.92 3.53 -8.20
N ARG A 34 -5.79 4.41 -8.66
CA ARG A 34 -7.10 4.71 -8.06
C ARG A 34 -8.26 3.89 -8.62
N HIS A 35 -7.98 2.95 -9.53
CA HIS A 35 -9.04 2.18 -10.16
C HIS A 35 -9.88 1.43 -9.11
N PRO A 36 -11.23 1.56 -9.11
CA PRO A 36 -12.09 1.03 -8.06
C PRO A 36 -12.08 -0.49 -7.92
N ASP A 37 -11.70 -1.20 -8.99
CA ASP A 37 -11.63 -2.66 -9.01
C ASP A 37 -10.22 -3.21 -8.71
N ARG A 38 -9.25 -2.38 -8.32
CA ARG A 38 -7.97 -2.90 -7.83
C ARG A 38 -8.18 -3.77 -6.60
N PRO A 39 -7.39 -4.85 -6.44
CA PRO A 39 -7.45 -5.62 -5.20
C PRO A 39 -7.02 -4.74 -4.02
N HIS A 40 -7.80 -4.77 -2.95
CA HIS A 40 -7.54 -4.08 -1.69
C HIS A 40 -6.90 -5.03 -0.66
N PHE A 41 -6.58 -4.53 0.51
CA PHE A 41 -5.89 -5.30 1.55
C PHE A 41 -6.56 -6.65 1.87
N LEU A 42 -7.88 -6.67 1.99
CA LEU A 42 -8.61 -7.92 2.28
C LEU A 42 -8.51 -8.96 1.15
N ASP A 43 -8.40 -8.53 -0.12
CA ASP A 43 -8.15 -9.43 -1.25
C ASP A 43 -6.77 -10.06 -1.14
N TYR A 44 -5.74 -9.24 -0.85
CA TYR A 44 -4.38 -9.74 -0.61
C TYR A 44 -4.34 -10.66 0.61
N SER A 45 -4.91 -10.25 1.75
CA SER A 45 -4.95 -11.08 2.95
C SER A 45 -5.56 -12.46 2.66
N LYS A 46 -6.70 -12.50 1.95
CA LYS A 46 -7.37 -13.74 1.57
C LYS A 46 -6.55 -14.59 0.60
N GLY A 47 -5.89 -13.96 -0.37
CA GLY A 47 -5.15 -14.69 -1.41
C GLY A 47 -3.75 -15.13 -1.01
N LEU A 48 -3.11 -14.41 -0.07
CA LEU A 48 -1.76 -14.69 0.41
C LEU A 48 -1.72 -15.68 1.57
N THR A 49 -2.76 -15.70 2.43
CA THR A 49 -2.69 -16.35 3.73
C THR A 49 -3.61 -17.55 3.84
N SER A 50 -3.19 -18.54 4.60
CA SER A 50 -4.04 -19.69 4.94
C SER A 50 -4.91 -19.45 6.19
N ASN A 51 -4.42 -18.62 7.12
CA ASN A 51 -5.08 -18.30 8.37
C ASN A 51 -4.81 -16.84 8.73
N PHE A 52 -5.80 -15.98 8.60
CA PHE A 52 -5.73 -14.60 9.07
C PHE A 52 -6.61 -14.43 10.30
N ILE A 53 -6.01 -14.01 11.40
CA ILE A 53 -6.70 -13.76 12.68
C ILE A 53 -6.63 -12.25 12.94
N PRO A 54 -7.70 -11.50 12.68
CA PRO A 54 -7.71 -10.05 12.89
C PRO A 54 -7.66 -9.70 14.38
N LEU A 55 -6.95 -8.61 14.70
CA LEU A 55 -6.76 -8.10 16.05
C LEU A 55 -7.19 -6.63 16.13
N SER A 56 -8.41 -6.41 16.59
CA SER A 56 -9.07 -5.10 16.64
C SER A 56 -8.64 -4.23 17.82
N GLY A 57 -8.85 -2.92 17.67
CA GLY A 57 -8.74 -1.89 18.71
C GLY A 57 -7.33 -1.41 19.01
N ASP A 58 -7.21 -0.13 19.35
CA ASP A 58 -5.95 0.51 19.74
C ASP A 58 -5.61 0.33 21.24
N ARG A 59 -6.55 -0.20 22.02
CA ARG A 59 -6.48 -0.34 23.50
C ARG A 59 -6.43 0.99 24.26
N SER A 60 -6.87 2.07 23.62
CA SER A 60 -6.90 3.41 24.21
C SER A 60 -8.25 4.09 24.00
N PHE A 61 -8.67 4.26 22.74
CA PHE A 61 -9.91 4.96 22.39
C PHE A 61 -10.91 4.05 21.67
N GLY A 62 -10.48 3.30 20.62
CA GLY A 62 -11.45 2.53 19.84
C GLY A 62 -10.86 1.71 18.72
N GLU A 63 -11.72 1.33 17.80
CA GLU A 63 -11.39 0.64 16.56
C GLU A 63 -11.42 1.61 15.38
N ASP A 64 -10.49 1.45 14.46
CA ASP A 64 -10.53 2.09 13.15
C ASP A 64 -10.45 1.03 12.05
N SER A 65 -11.54 0.92 11.30
CA SER A 65 -11.66 -0.05 10.22
C SER A 65 -10.86 0.30 8.96
N ALA A 66 -10.30 1.52 8.87
CA ALA A 66 -9.46 1.92 7.73
C ALA A 66 -8.09 1.23 7.75
N ILE A 67 -7.62 0.77 8.92
CA ILE A 67 -6.46 -0.11 9.03
C ILE A 67 -6.92 -1.44 9.64
N ILE A 68 -6.65 -2.52 8.95
CA ILE A 68 -6.91 -3.87 9.42
C ILE A 68 -5.57 -4.55 9.66
N GLY A 69 -5.43 -5.32 10.74
CA GLY A 69 -4.21 -6.06 11.01
C GLY A 69 -4.45 -7.27 11.89
N GLY A 70 -3.52 -8.22 11.83
CA GLY A 70 -3.62 -9.46 12.59
C GLY A 70 -2.48 -10.43 12.28
N ILE A 71 -2.50 -11.56 12.94
CA ILE A 71 -1.55 -12.65 12.72
C ILE A 71 -2.02 -13.49 11.54
N ALA A 72 -1.09 -13.85 10.67
CA ALA A 72 -1.35 -14.64 9.47
C ALA A 72 -0.25 -15.69 9.23
N LYS A 73 -0.53 -16.63 8.32
CA LYS A 73 0.49 -17.55 7.79
C LYS A 73 0.59 -17.40 6.27
N ILE A 74 1.79 -17.13 5.78
CA ILE A 74 2.14 -17.12 4.36
C ILE A 74 3.11 -18.28 4.12
N ASP A 75 2.72 -19.29 3.34
CA ASP A 75 3.51 -20.49 3.06
C ASP A 75 4.12 -21.14 4.32
N GLY A 76 3.34 -21.18 5.40
CA GLY A 76 3.77 -21.75 6.67
C GLY A 76 4.50 -20.78 7.61
N ALA A 77 5.06 -19.70 7.11
CA ALA A 77 5.68 -18.66 7.93
C ALA A 77 4.63 -17.81 8.64
N SER A 78 4.76 -17.66 9.97
CA SER A 78 3.90 -16.78 10.75
C SER A 78 4.37 -15.35 10.62
N VAL A 79 3.45 -14.43 10.32
CA VAL A 79 3.73 -13.00 10.11
C VAL A 79 2.67 -12.14 10.80
N MET A 80 3.01 -10.88 11.08
CA MET A 80 2.04 -9.84 11.38
C MET A 80 1.68 -9.12 10.08
N LEU A 81 0.41 -9.17 9.70
CA LEU A 81 -0.10 -8.54 8.48
C LEU A 81 -0.92 -7.30 8.86
N ILE A 82 -0.61 -6.14 8.28
CA ILE A 82 -1.29 -4.86 8.55
C ILE A 82 -1.53 -4.17 7.21
N GLY A 83 -2.69 -3.55 7.00
CA GLY A 83 -2.91 -2.81 5.76
C GLY A 83 -4.08 -1.84 5.80
N HIS A 84 -4.03 -0.87 4.89
CA HIS A 84 -5.14 0.02 4.63
C HIS A 84 -6.21 -0.71 3.82
N GLU A 85 -7.45 -0.61 4.27
CA GLU A 85 -8.62 -1.12 3.57
C GLU A 85 -9.49 0.04 3.09
N LYS A 86 -9.76 0.10 1.79
CA LYS A 86 -10.61 1.17 1.19
C LYS A 86 -12.07 0.78 1.06
N GLY A 87 -12.37 -0.52 1.05
CA GLY A 87 -13.69 -1.04 0.70
C GLY A 87 -13.97 -1.00 -0.81
N PHE A 88 -14.91 -1.81 -1.26
CA PHE A 88 -15.20 -2.03 -2.70
C PHE A 88 -16.55 -1.48 -3.16
N ASN A 89 -17.49 -1.24 -2.27
CA ASN A 89 -18.78 -0.61 -2.54
C ASN A 89 -19.02 0.58 -1.62
N THR A 90 -20.10 1.33 -1.81
CA THR A 90 -20.38 2.53 -1.01
C THR A 90 -20.44 2.26 0.47
N GLU A 91 -21.10 1.18 0.90
CA GLU A 91 -21.23 0.81 2.31
C GLU A 91 -19.87 0.50 2.94
N THR A 92 -19.08 -0.37 2.30
CA THR A 92 -17.77 -0.76 2.82
C THR A 92 -16.76 0.38 2.74
N ARG A 93 -16.82 1.24 1.71
CA ARG A 93 -15.99 2.45 1.62
C ARG A 93 -16.27 3.42 2.77
N LEU A 94 -17.53 3.65 3.11
CA LEU A 94 -17.89 4.46 4.28
C LEU A 94 -17.41 3.81 5.57
N LYS A 95 -17.58 2.50 5.72
CA LYS A 95 -17.10 1.74 6.89
C LYS A 95 -15.59 1.86 7.08
N HIS A 96 -14.83 1.75 6.02
CA HIS A 96 -13.37 1.83 6.03
C HIS A 96 -12.83 3.24 5.78
N ASN A 97 -13.71 4.24 5.80
CA ASN A 97 -13.36 5.65 5.61
C ASN A 97 -12.45 5.88 4.40
N PHE A 98 -12.70 5.17 3.29
CA PHE A 98 -11.91 5.24 2.05
C PHE A 98 -10.40 4.96 2.25
N GLY A 99 -10.03 4.23 3.26
CA GLY A 99 -8.63 3.97 3.63
C GLY A 99 -7.95 5.12 4.39
N MET A 100 -8.70 6.16 4.75
CA MET A 100 -8.18 7.29 5.54
C MET A 100 -8.29 6.98 7.04
N ALA A 101 -7.19 6.61 7.66
CA ALA A 101 -7.19 6.21 9.05
C ALA A 101 -7.25 7.40 10.02
N HIS A 102 -7.97 7.17 11.13
CA HIS A 102 -7.96 8.00 12.33
C HIS A 102 -6.76 7.65 13.22
N PRO A 103 -6.46 8.42 14.28
CA PRO A 103 -5.36 8.12 15.20
C PRO A 103 -5.39 6.70 15.77
N GLU A 104 -6.59 6.14 15.97
CA GLU A 104 -6.82 4.80 16.48
C GLU A 104 -6.24 3.72 15.56
N GLY A 105 -6.30 3.92 14.24
CA GLY A 105 -5.71 3.02 13.26
C GLY A 105 -4.18 2.95 13.38
N TYR A 106 -3.52 4.09 13.49
CA TYR A 106 -2.06 4.15 13.66
C TYR A 106 -1.62 3.60 15.03
N ARG A 107 -2.37 3.89 16.11
CA ARG A 107 -2.10 3.31 17.45
C ARG A 107 -2.29 1.80 17.45
N LYS A 108 -3.31 1.28 16.75
CA LYS A 108 -3.50 -0.15 16.55
C LYS A 108 -2.30 -0.75 15.81
N SER A 109 -1.81 -0.10 14.76
CA SER A 109 -0.62 -0.56 14.03
C SER A 109 0.60 -0.65 14.94
N ILE A 110 0.87 0.36 15.76
CA ILE A 110 1.95 0.35 16.77
C ILE A 110 1.79 -0.85 17.71
N ARG A 111 0.58 -1.08 18.22
CA ARG A 111 0.30 -2.20 19.10
C ARG A 111 0.59 -3.54 18.45
N LEU A 112 0.20 -3.72 17.19
CA LEU A 112 0.42 -4.94 16.43
C LEU A 112 1.91 -5.13 16.09
N MET A 113 2.61 -4.08 15.71
CA MET A 113 4.06 -4.10 15.46
C MET A 113 4.85 -4.51 16.70
N LYS A 114 4.54 -3.93 17.86
CA LYS A 114 5.16 -4.32 19.13
C LYS A 114 4.81 -5.76 19.54
N LEU A 115 3.61 -6.23 19.22
CA LEU A 115 3.24 -7.62 19.42
C LEU A 115 4.06 -8.54 18.52
N ALA A 116 4.24 -8.16 17.24
CA ALA A 116 5.08 -8.90 16.30
C ALA A 116 6.52 -9.01 16.78
N GLU A 117 7.11 -7.90 17.20
CA GLU A 117 8.48 -7.86 17.76
C GLU A 117 8.61 -8.81 18.96
N ARG A 118 7.66 -8.76 19.91
CA ARG A 118 7.67 -9.64 21.09
C ARG A 118 7.67 -11.13 20.75
N PHE A 119 7.05 -11.52 19.65
CA PHE A 119 6.97 -12.91 19.22
C PHE A 119 7.93 -13.26 18.07
N GLY A 120 8.82 -12.34 17.69
CA GLY A 120 9.77 -12.54 16.61
C GLY A 120 9.11 -12.73 15.24
N LEU A 121 7.94 -12.11 15.01
CA LEU A 121 7.20 -12.21 13.75
C LEU A 121 7.60 -11.09 12.79
N PRO A 122 7.96 -11.39 11.54
CA PRO A 122 8.09 -10.36 10.51
C PRO A 122 6.78 -9.57 10.35
N VAL A 123 6.90 -8.28 10.04
CA VAL A 123 5.76 -7.40 9.78
C VAL A 123 5.65 -7.14 8.29
N ILE A 124 4.47 -7.38 7.73
CA ILE A 124 4.15 -7.08 6.33
C ILE A 124 3.07 -6.01 6.32
N THR A 125 3.35 -4.87 5.68
CA THR A 125 2.37 -3.78 5.58
C THR A 125 1.91 -3.56 4.15
N PHE A 126 0.61 -3.30 3.97
CA PHE A 126 -0.01 -2.99 2.68
C PHE A 126 -0.52 -1.56 2.69
N ILE A 127 -0.05 -0.76 1.74
CA ILE A 127 -0.33 0.67 1.67
C ILE A 127 -1.29 0.95 0.53
N ASP A 128 -2.48 1.43 0.88
CA ASP A 128 -3.48 1.94 -0.06
C ASP A 128 -4.38 2.98 0.60
N THR A 129 -3.91 4.21 0.66
CA THR A 129 -4.61 5.34 1.28
C THR A 129 -4.36 6.63 0.52
N PRO A 130 -5.35 7.50 0.34
CA PRO A 130 -5.13 8.86 -0.16
C PRO A 130 -4.46 9.78 0.88
N GLY A 131 -4.41 9.36 2.15
CA GLY A 131 -3.82 10.10 3.27
C GLY A 131 -4.50 9.75 4.59
N ALA A 132 -4.06 10.38 5.67
CA ALA A 132 -4.72 10.28 6.96
C ALA A 132 -6.06 11.05 6.97
N TYR A 133 -7.00 10.65 7.80
CA TYR A 133 -8.28 11.36 7.94
C TYR A 133 -8.07 12.80 8.42
N PRO A 134 -8.57 13.82 7.68
CA PRO A 134 -8.27 15.22 7.94
C PRO A 134 -9.30 15.91 8.86
N GLY A 135 -10.19 15.18 9.51
CA GLY A 135 -11.29 15.72 10.28
C GLY A 135 -10.88 16.22 11.67
N VAL A 136 -11.62 17.20 12.21
CA VAL A 136 -11.39 17.81 13.52
C VAL A 136 -11.28 16.77 14.63
N GLY A 137 -12.14 15.76 14.67
CA GLY A 137 -12.07 14.71 15.67
C GLY A 137 -10.79 13.86 15.64
N ALA A 138 -10.10 13.76 14.49
CA ALA A 138 -8.80 13.12 14.41
C ALA A 138 -7.70 14.04 14.98
N GLU A 139 -7.74 15.33 14.66
CA GLU A 139 -6.80 16.30 15.20
C GLU A 139 -6.92 16.40 16.74
N GLU A 140 -8.14 16.45 17.28
CA GLU A 140 -8.40 16.46 18.74
C GLU A 140 -7.83 15.22 19.44
N ARG A 141 -7.75 14.07 18.76
CA ARG A 141 -7.20 12.84 19.30
C ARG A 141 -5.74 12.58 18.90
N GLY A 142 -5.05 13.60 18.35
CA GLY A 142 -3.62 13.57 18.07
C GLY A 142 -3.23 12.81 16.81
N GLN A 143 -3.83 13.16 15.67
CA GLN A 143 -3.55 12.54 14.37
C GLN A 143 -2.06 12.56 13.99
N SER A 144 -1.45 13.74 14.07
CA SER A 144 -0.03 13.91 13.70
C SER A 144 0.90 13.13 14.64
N GLU A 145 0.61 13.10 15.93
CA GLU A 145 1.37 12.34 16.92
C GLU A 145 1.25 10.83 16.68
N ALA A 146 0.05 10.33 16.39
CA ALA A 146 -0.16 8.93 16.13
C ALA A 146 0.57 8.46 14.83
N ILE A 147 0.60 9.29 13.79
CA ILE A 147 1.37 9.06 12.56
C ILE A 147 2.87 9.02 12.87
N ALA A 148 3.39 10.05 13.56
CA ALA A 148 4.82 10.14 13.89
C ALA A 148 5.28 8.96 14.74
N ARG A 149 4.51 8.55 15.75
CA ARG A 149 4.81 7.36 16.56
C ARG A 149 4.72 6.05 15.79
N SER A 150 3.80 5.94 14.82
CA SER A 150 3.75 4.75 13.98
C SER A 150 4.99 4.64 13.11
N THR A 151 5.43 5.75 12.51
CA THR A 151 6.67 5.82 11.73
C THR A 151 7.89 5.46 12.59
N ASP A 152 8.03 6.06 13.76
CA ASP A 152 9.11 5.78 14.72
C ASP A 152 9.13 4.31 15.15
N CYS A 153 7.95 3.75 15.47
CA CYS A 153 7.81 2.34 15.81
C CYS A 153 8.27 1.43 14.66
N THR A 154 7.85 1.73 13.42
CA THR A 154 8.20 0.93 12.25
C THR A 154 9.71 0.92 12.00
N LEU A 155 10.37 2.07 12.18
CA LEU A 155 11.83 2.22 12.01
C LEU A 155 12.64 1.56 13.13
N SER A 156 12.07 1.44 14.34
CA SER A 156 12.76 0.92 15.53
C SER A 156 12.52 -0.56 15.80
N LEU A 157 11.72 -1.26 14.98
CA LEU A 157 11.41 -2.67 15.19
C LEU A 157 12.64 -3.57 15.05
N GLY A 158 12.83 -4.48 16.00
CA GLY A 158 13.84 -5.54 15.98
C GLY A 158 13.45 -6.77 15.14
N VAL A 159 12.44 -6.68 14.29
CA VAL A 159 12.00 -7.73 13.35
C VAL A 159 11.90 -7.16 11.94
N PRO A 160 12.05 -7.97 10.88
CA PRO A 160 11.94 -7.49 9.51
C PRO A 160 10.57 -6.83 9.24
N VAL A 161 10.61 -5.69 8.55
CA VAL A 161 9.42 -4.99 8.08
C VAL A 161 9.48 -4.85 6.56
N ILE A 162 8.48 -5.36 5.87
CA ILE A 162 8.33 -5.25 4.42
C ILE A 162 7.04 -4.50 4.14
N SER A 163 7.14 -3.40 3.41
CA SER A 163 5.98 -2.58 3.00
C SER A 163 5.70 -2.74 1.52
N ILE A 164 4.44 -2.88 1.16
CA ILE A 164 3.99 -3.00 -0.23
C ILE A 164 2.98 -1.89 -0.54
N ILE A 165 3.32 -1.02 -1.50
CA ILE A 165 2.40 0.01 -1.99
C ILE A 165 1.57 -0.61 -3.12
N ILE A 166 0.28 -0.87 -2.85
CA ILE A 166 -0.60 -1.63 -3.75
C ILE A 166 -1.55 -0.75 -4.58
N GLY A 167 -1.64 0.52 -4.26
CA GLY A 167 -2.49 1.48 -4.96
C GLY A 167 -1.99 2.89 -4.74
N GLU A 168 -2.64 3.64 -3.89
CA GLU A 168 -2.30 5.03 -3.58
C GLU A 168 -1.58 5.12 -2.23
N GLY A 169 -0.31 5.53 -2.23
CA GLY A 169 0.47 5.79 -1.03
C GLY A 169 0.50 7.28 -0.70
N GLY A 170 -0.54 7.78 0.00
CA GLY A 170 -0.70 9.21 0.24
C GLY A 170 -0.16 9.70 1.58
N SER A 171 0.74 10.68 1.53
CA SER A 171 1.11 11.56 2.65
C SER A 171 1.50 10.83 3.95
N GLY A 172 1.22 11.45 5.10
CA GLY A 172 1.47 10.90 6.43
C GLY A 172 0.78 9.56 6.69
N GLY A 173 -0.39 9.34 6.08
CA GLY A 173 -1.10 8.07 6.19
C GLY A 173 -0.29 6.90 5.63
N ALA A 174 0.37 7.10 4.51
CA ALA A 174 1.22 6.09 3.90
C ALA A 174 2.53 5.89 4.68
N ILE A 175 3.26 6.97 5.00
CA ILE A 175 4.58 6.87 5.65
C ILE A 175 4.49 6.20 7.03
N ALA A 176 3.37 6.35 7.73
CA ALA A 176 3.12 5.73 9.03
C ALA A 176 3.30 4.20 9.04
N LEU A 177 3.14 3.55 7.88
CA LEU A 177 3.28 2.09 7.70
C LEU A 177 4.34 1.72 6.66
N ALA A 178 4.84 2.69 5.87
CA ALA A 178 5.75 2.44 4.75
C ALA A 178 7.23 2.61 5.10
N ALA A 179 7.57 3.10 6.30
CA ALA A 179 8.95 3.30 6.76
C ALA A 179 9.61 1.97 7.14
N ALA A 180 9.82 1.08 6.17
CA ALA A 180 10.19 -0.32 6.34
C ALA A 180 11.65 -0.59 5.97
N ASN A 181 12.16 -1.78 6.36
CA ASN A 181 13.48 -2.26 5.92
C ASN A 181 13.51 -2.50 4.41
N LYS A 182 12.37 -2.88 3.82
CA LYS A 182 12.20 -3.08 2.38
C LYS A 182 10.86 -2.53 1.92
N VAL A 183 10.87 -1.68 0.91
CA VAL A 183 9.68 -1.07 0.34
C VAL A 183 9.48 -1.56 -1.08
N LEU A 184 8.42 -2.33 -1.30
CA LEU A 184 7.98 -2.83 -2.59
C LEU A 184 6.83 -1.96 -3.09
N MET A 185 6.67 -1.87 -4.40
CA MET A 185 5.60 -1.08 -4.99
C MET A 185 5.08 -1.73 -6.27
N LEU A 186 3.77 -1.81 -6.44
CA LEU A 186 3.18 -2.26 -7.69
C LEU A 186 3.48 -1.25 -8.81
N GLU A 187 3.64 -1.75 -10.04
CA GLU A 187 4.10 -0.95 -11.20
C GLU A 187 3.28 0.31 -11.45
N HIS A 188 1.95 0.22 -11.31
CA HIS A 188 1.03 1.33 -11.58
C HIS A 188 0.50 1.98 -10.28
N SER A 189 1.11 1.71 -9.13
CA SER A 189 0.85 2.44 -7.90
C SER A 189 1.51 3.81 -7.90
N ILE A 190 1.09 4.69 -7.01
CA ILE A 190 1.74 5.98 -6.75
C ILE A 190 2.11 6.12 -5.27
N TYR A 191 3.22 6.82 -4.99
CA TYR A 191 3.61 7.16 -3.62
C TYR A 191 4.02 8.61 -3.56
N THR A 192 3.39 9.39 -2.69
CA THR A 192 3.47 10.85 -2.75
C THR A 192 3.22 11.51 -1.39
N VAL A 193 3.81 12.68 -1.19
CA VAL A 193 3.63 13.50 0.03
C VAL A 193 2.28 14.23 0.08
N ALA A 194 1.66 14.47 -1.07
CA ALA A 194 0.33 15.08 -1.20
C ALA A 194 -0.32 14.61 -2.50
N SER A 195 -1.64 14.68 -2.62
CA SER A 195 -2.28 14.36 -3.90
C SER A 195 -1.87 15.34 -4.99
N PRO A 196 -1.80 14.93 -6.26
CA PRO A 196 -1.52 15.83 -7.37
C PRO A 196 -2.45 17.05 -7.41
N GLU A 197 -3.74 16.85 -7.10
CA GLU A 197 -4.75 17.90 -7.05
C GLU A 197 -4.48 18.91 -5.93
N ALA A 198 -4.11 18.43 -4.73
CA ALA A 198 -3.75 19.30 -3.61
C ALA A 198 -2.46 20.07 -3.93
N SER A 199 -1.45 19.41 -4.47
CA SER A 199 -0.18 20.05 -4.88
C SER A 199 -0.40 21.11 -5.97
N ALA A 200 -1.24 20.82 -6.96
CA ALA A 200 -1.61 21.79 -7.99
C ALA A 200 -2.33 23.00 -7.39
N SER A 201 -3.23 22.79 -6.47
CA SER A 201 -3.96 23.85 -5.78
C SER A 201 -3.03 24.75 -4.96
N ILE A 202 -2.04 24.16 -4.27
CA ILE A 202 -1.04 24.90 -3.49
C ILE A 202 -0.10 25.72 -4.40
N LEU A 203 0.44 25.08 -5.45
CA LEU A 203 1.45 25.69 -6.30
C LEU A 203 0.88 26.69 -7.31
N TRP A 204 -0.27 26.37 -7.89
CA TRP A 204 -0.84 27.14 -9.01
C TRP A 204 -2.26 27.67 -8.75
N ARG A 205 -2.79 27.46 -7.56
CA ARG A 205 -4.17 27.84 -7.16
C ARG A 205 -5.26 27.27 -8.11
N SER A 206 -4.98 26.10 -8.70
CA SER A 206 -5.91 25.42 -9.59
C SER A 206 -5.66 23.90 -9.56
N SER A 207 -6.67 23.13 -9.18
CA SER A 207 -6.63 21.65 -9.22
C SER A 207 -6.62 21.09 -10.65
N GLU A 208 -6.99 21.89 -11.65
CA GLU A 208 -6.96 21.49 -13.07
C GLU A 208 -5.53 21.18 -13.57
N LYS A 209 -4.50 21.65 -12.85
CA LYS A 209 -3.10 21.36 -13.14
C LYS A 209 -2.56 20.11 -12.45
N ALA A 210 -3.45 19.21 -12.00
CA ALA A 210 -3.06 17.97 -11.30
C ALA A 210 -2.13 17.08 -12.11
N GLU A 211 -2.34 16.97 -13.42
CA GLU A 211 -1.45 16.20 -14.32
C GLU A 211 -0.02 16.75 -14.36
N LEU A 212 0.11 18.09 -14.42
CA LEU A 212 1.41 18.74 -14.35
C LEU A 212 2.08 18.52 -13.00
N ALA A 213 1.31 18.62 -11.92
CA ALA A 213 1.80 18.33 -10.56
C ALA A 213 2.28 16.89 -10.45
N ALA A 214 1.50 15.91 -10.88
CA ALA A 214 1.85 14.49 -10.85
C ALA A 214 3.19 14.23 -11.55
N THR A 215 3.39 14.80 -12.74
CA THR A 215 4.62 14.67 -13.52
C THR A 215 5.82 15.30 -12.80
N ALA A 216 5.64 16.49 -12.23
CA ALA A 216 6.70 17.22 -11.53
C ALA A 216 7.12 16.54 -10.22
N MET A 217 6.19 15.92 -9.52
CA MET A 217 6.41 15.29 -8.21
C MET A 217 7.12 13.94 -8.25
N LYS A 218 7.27 13.31 -9.43
CA LYS A 218 7.98 12.04 -9.58
C LYS A 218 7.44 10.91 -8.69
N ILE A 219 6.14 10.67 -8.77
CA ILE A 219 5.39 9.79 -7.86
C ILE A 219 5.23 8.34 -8.34
N THR A 220 5.74 8.01 -9.54
CA THR A 220 5.61 6.66 -10.12
C THR A 220 6.63 5.69 -9.54
N SER A 221 6.33 4.39 -9.62
CA SER A 221 7.23 3.33 -9.17
C SER A 221 8.63 3.44 -9.79
N LYS A 222 8.72 3.72 -11.10
CA LYS A 222 10.00 3.89 -11.81
C LYS A 222 10.79 5.12 -11.34
N ASP A 223 10.11 6.24 -11.09
CA ASP A 223 10.76 7.42 -10.55
C ASP A 223 11.30 7.17 -9.14
N LEU A 224 10.49 6.56 -8.28
CA LEU A 224 10.82 6.33 -6.88
C LEU A 224 11.92 5.28 -6.71
N GLN A 225 11.96 4.25 -7.54
CA GLN A 225 13.07 3.29 -7.58
C GLN A 225 14.38 3.97 -8.00
N ARG A 226 14.34 4.79 -9.04
CA ARG A 226 15.52 5.57 -9.48
C ARG A 226 16.03 6.53 -8.39
N LEU A 227 15.13 7.07 -7.57
CA LEU A 227 15.46 7.95 -6.44
C LEU A 227 15.88 7.19 -5.18
N GLY A 228 15.83 5.85 -5.18
CA GLY A 228 16.17 5.03 -4.02
C GLY A 228 15.15 5.11 -2.88
N ILE A 229 13.90 5.48 -3.17
CA ILE A 229 12.81 5.58 -2.18
C ILE A 229 12.11 4.23 -2.01
N ILE A 230 12.06 3.43 -3.08
CA ILE A 230 11.58 2.05 -3.05
C ILE A 230 12.67 1.10 -3.55
N ASP A 231 12.63 -0.14 -3.09
CA ASP A 231 13.64 -1.15 -3.39
C ASP A 231 13.32 -1.96 -4.64
N GLU A 232 12.06 -2.36 -4.81
CA GLU A 232 11.67 -3.26 -5.89
C GLU A 232 10.27 -2.90 -6.45
N ILE A 233 10.12 -3.01 -7.77
CA ILE A 233 8.84 -2.88 -8.46
C ILE A 233 8.27 -4.28 -8.67
N ILE A 234 7.02 -4.49 -8.28
CA ILE A 234 6.24 -5.67 -8.64
C ILE A 234 5.48 -5.34 -9.91
N GLU A 235 5.84 -6.00 -11.01
CA GLU A 235 5.21 -5.80 -12.30
C GLU A 235 3.72 -6.19 -12.25
N GLU A 236 2.88 -5.40 -12.92
CA GLU A 236 1.46 -5.68 -13.01
C GLU A 236 1.12 -6.38 -14.34
N PRO A 237 0.06 -7.20 -14.36
CA PRO A 237 -0.48 -7.72 -15.61
C PRO A 237 -0.86 -6.58 -16.57
N ILE A 238 -0.78 -6.80 -17.86
CA ILE A 238 -1.22 -5.84 -18.86
C ILE A 238 -2.68 -5.46 -18.60
N GLY A 239 -2.94 -4.17 -18.52
CA GLY A 239 -4.24 -3.64 -18.14
C GLY A 239 -4.40 -3.39 -16.63
N GLY A 240 -3.36 -3.65 -15.81
CA GLY A 240 -3.31 -3.35 -14.38
C GLY A 240 -3.79 -4.46 -13.46
N ALA A 241 -3.53 -4.30 -12.17
CA ALA A 241 -3.79 -5.28 -11.13
C ALA A 241 -5.27 -5.72 -11.03
N HIS A 242 -6.20 -4.88 -11.46
CA HIS A 242 -7.64 -5.16 -11.42
C HIS A 242 -8.11 -6.19 -12.46
N ARG A 243 -7.35 -6.42 -13.53
CA ARG A 243 -7.74 -7.36 -14.59
C ARG A 243 -7.40 -8.80 -14.23
N GLU A 244 -6.22 -9.03 -13.65
CA GLU A 244 -5.72 -10.37 -13.31
C GLU A 244 -5.36 -10.43 -11.82
N ARG A 245 -6.38 -10.26 -10.96
CA ARG A 245 -6.21 -10.24 -9.49
C ARG A 245 -5.45 -11.45 -8.94
N PRO A 246 -5.72 -12.71 -9.37
CA PRO A 246 -4.96 -13.85 -8.87
C PRO A 246 -3.48 -13.78 -9.21
N GLN A 247 -3.14 -13.29 -10.41
CA GLN A 247 -1.76 -13.17 -10.85
C GLN A 247 -0.99 -12.15 -10.02
N ILE A 248 -1.53 -10.93 -9.84
CA ILE A 248 -0.83 -9.90 -9.05
C ILE A 248 -0.69 -10.30 -7.58
N ILE A 249 -1.68 -10.98 -7.00
CA ILE A 249 -1.59 -11.50 -5.65
C ILE A 249 -0.47 -12.54 -5.54
N MET A 250 -0.34 -13.44 -6.51
CA MET A 250 0.74 -14.43 -6.55
C MET A 250 2.11 -13.78 -6.72
N GLN A 251 2.26 -12.81 -7.62
CA GLN A 251 3.51 -12.05 -7.81
C GLN A 251 3.90 -11.31 -6.53
N THR A 252 2.92 -10.69 -5.85
CA THR A 252 3.15 -10.04 -4.57
C THR A 252 3.62 -11.03 -3.51
N LYS A 253 3.04 -12.24 -3.46
CA LYS A 253 3.47 -13.31 -2.56
C LYS A 253 4.93 -13.69 -2.79
N LEU A 254 5.32 -13.93 -4.04
CA LEU A 254 6.69 -14.28 -4.40
C LEU A 254 7.69 -13.18 -4.01
N ALA A 255 7.34 -11.91 -4.22
CA ALA A 255 8.16 -10.77 -3.83
C ALA A 255 8.32 -10.67 -2.29
N ILE A 256 7.25 -10.90 -1.53
CA ILE A 256 7.30 -10.95 -0.06
C ILE A 256 8.23 -12.08 0.41
N MET A 257 8.02 -13.30 -0.09
CA MET A 257 8.82 -14.46 0.33
C MET A 257 10.30 -14.27 -0.01
N LYS A 258 10.62 -13.79 -1.21
CA LYS A 258 11.99 -13.41 -1.59
C LYS A 258 12.58 -12.37 -0.64
N SER A 259 11.79 -11.39 -0.21
CA SER A 259 12.26 -10.35 0.70
C SER A 259 12.45 -10.85 2.13
N LEU A 260 11.67 -11.82 2.59
CA LEU A 260 11.84 -12.48 3.89
C LEU A 260 13.09 -13.37 3.93
N ASP A 261 13.47 -13.99 2.81
CA ASP A 261 14.66 -14.83 2.70
C ASP A 261 15.94 -14.01 2.51
N ASP A 262 15.85 -12.70 2.23
CA ASP A 262 17.01 -11.84 2.00
C ASP A 262 17.74 -11.53 3.32
N PRO A 263 19.04 -11.92 3.47
CA PRO A 263 19.82 -11.65 4.68
C PRO A 263 19.95 -10.16 5.01
N VAL A 264 19.85 -9.26 4.02
CA VAL A 264 19.91 -7.80 4.21
C VAL A 264 18.72 -7.31 5.03
N SER A 265 17.56 -7.97 4.95
CA SER A 265 16.40 -7.67 5.80
C SER A 265 16.69 -7.88 7.30
N TYR A 266 17.71 -8.65 7.63
CA TYR A 266 18.13 -8.98 9.02
C TYR A 266 19.43 -8.29 9.46
N THR A 267 20.26 -7.75 8.56
CA THR A 267 21.56 -7.19 8.92
C THR A 267 21.48 -5.88 9.68
N HIS A 268 20.49 -5.04 9.40
CA HIS A 268 20.23 -3.81 10.16
C HIS A 268 19.75 -4.10 11.59
N LEU A 269 19.12 -5.25 11.81
CA LEU A 269 18.62 -5.66 13.13
C LEU A 269 19.77 -6.08 14.07
N ARG A 270 20.83 -6.71 13.55
CA ARG A 270 21.98 -7.14 14.34
C ARG A 270 22.91 -5.99 14.78
N ALA A 271 22.87 -4.85 14.10
CA ALA A 271 23.68 -3.68 14.47
C ALA A 271 23.22 -3.03 15.80
N HIS A 272 21.97 -3.25 16.21
CA HIS A 272 21.45 -2.78 17.50
C HIS A 272 21.70 -3.71 18.69
N GLU A 273 22.07 -4.98 18.43
CA GLU A 273 22.40 -5.95 19.50
C GLU A 273 23.83 -5.82 20.06
N THR A 274 24.66 -4.96 19.45
CA THR A 274 26.10 -4.80 19.81
C THR A 274 26.45 -3.46 20.46
N GLN A 275 25.47 -2.72 20.99
CA GLN A 275 25.74 -1.51 21.79
C GLN A 275 25.32 -1.66 23.24
#